data_8300e40c07cd8c5e2cb2334edf1b10d9
#
_entry.id   8300e40c07cd8c5e2cb2334edf1b10d9
#
_cell.length_a   1.000
_cell.length_b   1.000
_cell.length_c   1.000
_cell.angle_alpha   90.00
_cell.angle_beta   90.00
_cell.angle_gamma   90.00
#
_symmetry.space_group_name_H-M   'P 1'
#
loop_
_entity.id
_entity.type
_entity.pdbx_description
1 polymer ?
#
loop_
_entity_poly.entity_id
_entity_poly.type
_entity_poly.pdbx_seq_one_letter_code
_entity_poly.pdbx_strand_id
1 'polypeptide(L)' 'MKRDDPPSLALYAQVKDHIVRKIQDGSWPAGHRLPSEHELVAQFGISRMTVNRALRELVEQGRVTRIAGVGSFVAEGLT' A
#
# COMPACT_ATOMS: atom_id res chain seq x y z
N MET A 1 7.05 -22.41 16.88
CA MET A 1 7.93 -21.60 16.92
C MET A 1 7.54 -20.23 16.89
N LYS A 2 8.13 -19.45 17.59
CA LYS A 2 7.78 -18.20 17.65
C LYS A 2 8.53 -17.35 16.80
N ARG A 3 7.97 -16.44 16.15
CA ARG A 3 8.63 -15.56 15.39
C ARG A 3 8.88 -14.43 16.18
N ASP A 4 9.86 -13.75 15.97
CA ASP A 4 10.16 -12.55 16.66
C ASP A 4 9.75 -11.34 15.90
N ASP A 5 9.03 -11.51 14.83
CA ASP A 5 8.58 -10.38 14.05
C ASP A 5 7.58 -9.56 14.83
N PRO A 6 7.71 -8.27 14.87
CA PRO A 6 6.72 -7.45 15.55
C PRO A 6 5.40 -7.51 14.79
N PRO A 7 4.29 -7.36 15.48
CA PRO A 7 2.98 -7.38 14.82
C PRO A 7 2.88 -6.38 13.69
N SER A 8 3.53 -5.22 13.83
CA SER A 8 3.44 -4.21 12.81
C SER A 8 4.11 -4.66 11.51
N LEU A 9 5.11 -5.55 11.62
CA LEU A 9 5.76 -6.03 10.42
C LEU A 9 4.82 -6.92 9.61
N ALA A 10 4.08 -7.79 10.29
CA ALA A 10 3.11 -8.65 9.60
C ALA A 10 2.02 -7.82 8.97
N LEU A 11 1.54 -6.79 9.66
CA LEU A 11 0.49 -5.95 9.13
C LEU A 11 0.99 -5.09 7.96
N TYR A 12 2.23 -4.67 8.05
CA TYR A 12 2.86 -3.93 6.99
C TYR A 12 2.88 -4.77 5.70
N ALA A 13 3.26 -6.03 5.83
CA ALA A 13 3.28 -6.92 4.69
C ALA A 13 1.88 -7.15 4.14
N GLN A 14 0.89 -7.21 5.01
CA GLN A 14 -0.48 -7.39 4.57
C GLN A 14 -0.98 -6.20 3.77
N VAL A 15 -0.62 -5.00 4.18
CA VAL A 15 -1.01 -3.80 3.44
C VAL A 15 -0.42 -3.82 2.05
N LYS A 16 0.87 -4.12 1.95
CA LYS A 16 1.52 -4.17 0.66
C LYS A 16 0.90 -5.25 -0.22
N ASP A 17 0.69 -6.42 0.34
CA ASP A 17 0.14 -7.53 -0.41
C ASP A 17 -1.27 -7.23 -0.90
N HIS A 18 -2.08 -6.61 -0.06
CA HIS A 18 -3.42 -6.24 -0.42
C HIS A 18 -3.42 -5.34 -1.66
N ILE A 19 -2.57 -4.33 -1.64
CA ILE A 19 -2.51 -3.38 -2.74
C ILE A 19 -2.00 -4.05 -4.01
N VAL A 20 -0.93 -4.83 -3.88
CA VAL A 20 -0.35 -5.50 -5.03
C VAL A 20 -1.35 -6.45 -5.67
N ARG A 21 -2.09 -7.19 -4.87
CA ARG A 21 -3.07 -8.11 -5.40
C ARG A 21 -4.17 -7.39 -6.15
N LYS A 22 -4.64 -6.27 -5.63
CA LYS A 22 -5.67 -5.51 -6.30
C LYS A 22 -5.19 -4.99 -7.65
N ILE A 23 -3.93 -4.64 -7.73
CA ILE A 23 -3.36 -4.18 -8.97
C ILE A 23 -3.22 -5.35 -9.94
N GLN A 24 -2.74 -6.47 -9.45
CA GLN A 24 -2.47 -7.61 -10.31
C GLN A 24 -3.73 -8.28 -10.83
N ASP A 25 -4.78 -8.32 -10.03
CA ASP A 25 -5.99 -8.99 -10.48
C ASP A 25 -6.89 -8.07 -11.30
N GLY A 26 -6.46 -6.84 -11.51
CA GLY A 26 -7.22 -5.92 -12.33
C GLY A 26 -8.31 -5.15 -11.62
N SER A 27 -8.47 -5.35 -10.31
CA SER A 27 -9.46 -4.60 -9.56
C SER A 27 -9.14 -3.12 -9.57
N TRP A 28 -7.87 -2.79 -9.54
CA TRP A 28 -7.41 -1.41 -9.57
C TRP A 28 -6.57 -1.20 -10.82
N PRO A 29 -7.16 -0.68 -11.88
CA PRO A 29 -6.40 -0.44 -13.11
C PRO A 29 -5.45 0.74 -12.94
N ALA A 30 -4.59 0.94 -13.90
CA ALA A 30 -3.64 2.04 -13.88
C ALA A 30 -4.39 3.35 -13.69
N GLY A 31 -3.88 4.19 -12.81
CA GLY A 31 -4.51 5.47 -12.51
C GLY A 31 -5.59 5.40 -11.45
N HIS A 32 -5.95 4.20 -11.01
CA HIS A 32 -6.99 4.06 -9.99
C HIS A 32 -6.49 4.64 -8.67
N ARG A 33 -7.35 5.34 -7.96
CA ARG A 33 -6.96 5.93 -6.70
C ARG A 33 -7.01 4.91 -5.59
N LEU A 34 -5.94 4.82 -4.82
CA LEU A 34 -5.87 3.94 -3.68
C LEU A 34 -6.64 4.52 -2.52
N PRO A 35 -7.03 3.69 -1.54
CA PRO A 35 -7.57 4.23 -0.30
C PRO A 35 -6.55 5.16 0.34
N SER A 36 -7.03 6.15 1.07
CA SER A 36 -6.15 7.10 1.72
C SER A 36 -5.41 6.42 2.87
N GLU A 37 -4.36 7.07 3.36
CA GLU A 37 -3.65 6.57 4.52
C GLU A 37 -4.62 6.38 5.68
N HIS A 38 -5.51 7.33 5.87
CA HIS A 38 -6.48 7.27 6.94
C HIS A 38 -7.38 6.05 6.80
N GLU A 39 -7.81 5.76 5.58
CA GLU A 39 -8.64 4.61 5.33
C GLU A 39 -7.89 3.30 5.56
N LEU A 40 -6.63 3.26 5.15
CA LEU A 40 -5.82 2.07 5.36
C LEU A 40 -5.54 1.83 6.83
N VAL A 41 -5.31 2.90 7.58
CA VAL A 41 -5.14 2.79 9.02
C VAL A 41 -6.38 2.17 9.63
N ALA A 42 -7.55 2.64 9.25
CA ALA A 42 -8.79 2.12 9.81
C ALA A 42 -9.03 0.69 9.37
N GLN A 43 -8.74 0.39 8.13
CA GLN A 43 -9.01 -0.94 7.60
C GLN A 43 -8.10 -2.01 8.20
N PHE A 44 -6.83 -1.69 8.39
CA PHE A 44 -5.87 -2.69 8.86
C PHE A 44 -5.52 -2.56 10.34
N GLY A 45 -5.96 -1.50 10.98
CA GLY A 45 -5.70 -1.32 12.40
C GLY A 45 -4.23 -1.11 12.72
N ILE A 46 -3.52 -0.40 11.87
CA ILE A 46 -2.09 -0.19 12.08
C ILE A 46 -1.80 1.30 12.10
N SER A 47 -0.57 1.63 12.45
CA SER A 47 -0.20 3.02 12.59
C SER A 47 -0.06 3.68 11.22
N ARG A 48 -0.17 4.99 11.21
CA ARG A 48 -0.02 5.76 10.02
C ARG A 48 1.37 5.63 9.46
N MET A 49 2.36 5.55 10.33
CA MET A 49 3.74 5.38 9.90
C MET A 49 3.92 4.07 9.13
N THR A 50 3.28 3.02 9.58
CA THR A 50 3.39 1.72 8.93
C THR A 50 2.76 1.76 7.55
N VAL A 51 1.59 2.40 7.44
CA VAL A 51 0.93 2.55 6.17
C VAL A 51 1.81 3.37 5.23
N ASN A 52 2.35 4.45 5.74
CA ASN A 52 3.17 5.33 4.95
C ASN A 52 4.39 4.62 4.41
N ARG A 53 5.01 3.79 5.25
CA ARG A 53 6.18 3.04 4.83
C ARG A 53 5.82 2.05 3.74
N ALA A 54 4.69 1.37 3.88
CA ALA A 54 4.25 0.41 2.86
C ALA A 54 4.04 1.11 1.53
N LEU A 55 3.37 2.26 1.56
CA LEU A 55 3.12 3.00 0.34
C LEU A 55 4.41 3.50 -0.30
N ARG A 56 5.34 3.95 0.54
CA ARG A 56 6.60 4.44 0.03
C ARG A 56 7.37 3.35 -0.70
N GLU A 57 7.35 2.14 -0.16
CA GLU A 57 8.04 1.05 -0.81
C GLU A 57 7.38 0.68 -2.13
N LEU A 58 6.05 0.75 -2.18
CA LEU A 58 5.36 0.47 -3.42
C LEU A 58 5.67 1.52 -4.48
N VAL A 59 5.88 2.75 -4.06
CA VAL A 59 6.30 3.79 -4.98
C VAL A 59 7.69 3.47 -5.51
N GLU A 60 8.58 3.05 -4.65
CA GLU A 60 9.93 2.71 -5.08
C GLU A 60 9.95 1.54 -6.03
N GLN A 61 8.99 0.64 -5.89
CA GLN A 61 8.89 -0.50 -6.77
C GLN A 61 8.16 -0.19 -8.07
N GLY A 62 7.70 1.05 -8.21
CA GLY A 62 7.02 1.45 -9.43
C GLY A 62 5.58 1.01 -9.53
N ARG A 63 4.98 0.58 -8.43
CA ARG A 63 3.60 0.11 -8.46
C ARG A 63 2.59 1.19 -8.11
N VAL A 64 3.03 2.20 -7.40
CA VAL A 64 2.15 3.27 -6.91
C VAL A 64 2.79 4.61 -7.17
N THR A 65 1.96 5.61 -7.48
CA THR A 65 2.42 6.99 -7.62
C THR A 65 1.76 7.79 -6.52
N ARG A 66 2.52 8.58 -5.80
CA ARG A 66 1.97 9.43 -4.76
C ARG A 66 2.07 10.88 -5.19
N ILE A 67 0.97 11.59 -5.09
CA ILE A 67 0.93 12.99 -5.46
C ILE A 67 0.58 13.79 -4.21
N ALA A 68 1.51 14.61 -3.78
CA ALA A 68 1.34 15.38 -2.55
C ALA A 68 0.06 16.17 -2.58
N GLY A 69 -0.70 16.10 -1.51
CA GLY A 69 -1.94 16.85 -1.41
C GLY A 69 -3.10 16.28 -2.20
N VAL A 70 -2.87 15.21 -2.95
CA VAL A 70 -3.92 14.62 -3.78
C VAL A 70 -4.23 13.19 -3.37
N GLY A 71 -3.21 12.35 -3.31
CA GLY A 71 -3.43 10.96 -2.91
C GLY A 71 -2.44 10.02 -3.56
N SER A 72 -2.76 8.75 -3.48
CA SER A 72 -1.95 7.70 -4.07
C SER A 72 -2.74 7.03 -5.17
N PHE A 73 -2.05 6.65 -6.23
CA PHE A 73 -2.70 6.07 -7.40
C PHE A 73 -1.89 4.90 -7.92
N VAL A 74 -2.56 3.98 -8.60
CA VAL A 74 -1.86 2.87 -9.24
C VAL A 74 -1.00 3.48 -10.35
N ALA A 75 0.28 3.11 -10.36
CA ALA A 75 1.20 3.67 -11.33
C ALA A 75 0.79 3.25 -12.74
N GLU A 76 0.99 4.18 -13.69
CA GLU A 76 0.65 3.87 -15.01
C GLU A 76 1.74 3.14 -15.64
N GLY A 77 1.47 2.29 -16.25
CA GLY A 77 2.35 1.53 -16.73
C GLY A 77 3.33 1.62 -17.38
N LEU A 78 3.95 1.09 -17.45
CA LEU A 78 4.89 1.35 -17.93
C LEU A 78 5.25 0.40 -18.65
N THR A 79 5.59 0.22 -19.24
CA THR A 79 5.93 -0.72 -19.87
C THR A 79 6.84 -1.10 -20.05
#